data_40a3db12e1602b32cd0277dacfe9331f
#
_entry.id   40a3db12e1602b32cd0277dacfe9331f
#
_cell.length_a   1.000
_cell.length_b   1.000
_cell.length_c   1.000
_cell.angle_alpha   90.00
_cell.angle_beta   90.00
_cell.angle_gamma   90.00
#
_symmetry.space_group_name_H-M   'P 1'
#
loop_
_entity.id
_entity.type
_entity.pdbx_description
1 polymer ?
#
loop_
_entity_poly.entity_id
_entity_poly.type
_entity_poly.pdbx_seq_one_letter_code
_entity_poly.pdbx_strand_id
1 'polypeptide(L)'
;MKSLVKKNILKLKPSSTLVINEKAKELIKSGKKVYQFGFGQSPFPVPGKIVEALKNNAHKKDYLPIQGLPQLREVISKYLLKKTGSHFPKENIIITPGSKEAMLLMHVAFNGEIILPAPSWVSYEPQAC
;
A
#
# COMPACT_ATOMS: atom_id res chain seq x y z
N MET A 1 27.46 7.82 22.55
CA MET A 1 27.10 8.45 21.26
C MET A 1 25.59 8.71 21.24
N LYS A 2 25.17 9.93 20.88
CA LYS A 2 23.71 10.17 20.67
C LYS A 2 23.27 9.40 19.41
N SER A 3 22.18 8.64 19.50
CA SER A 3 21.61 7.94 18.35
C SER A 3 21.19 8.95 17.28
N LEU A 4 21.60 8.70 16.03
CA LEU A 4 21.19 9.48 14.87
C LEU A 4 19.75 9.13 14.40
N VAL A 5 19.17 8.06 14.95
CA VAL A 5 17.81 7.61 14.63
C VAL A 5 16.81 8.28 15.58
N LYS A 6 15.69 8.75 15.05
CA LYS A 6 14.60 9.35 15.83
C LYS A 6 14.07 8.36 16.88
N LYS A 7 13.73 8.85 18.08
CA LYS A 7 13.26 8.01 19.19
C LYS A 7 11.99 7.22 18.87
N ASN A 8 11.06 7.78 18.12
CA ASN A 8 9.85 7.10 17.67
C ASN A 8 10.17 5.91 16.76
N ILE A 9 11.14 6.05 15.83
CA ILE A 9 11.58 4.97 14.95
C ILE A 9 12.22 3.82 15.74
N LEU A 10 13.01 4.13 16.77
CA LEU A 10 13.61 3.11 17.64
C LEU A 10 12.59 2.28 18.43
N LYS A 11 11.38 2.78 18.61
CA LYS A 11 10.29 2.09 19.31
C LYS A 11 9.45 1.19 18.38
N LEU A 12 9.61 1.32 17.05
CA LEU A 12 8.84 0.51 16.12
C LEU A 12 9.20 -0.97 16.24
N LYS A 13 8.17 -1.78 16.34
CA LYS A 13 8.29 -3.25 16.32
C LYS A 13 8.23 -3.77 14.89
N PRO A 14 8.81 -4.95 14.59
CA PRO A 14 8.60 -5.62 13.32
C PRO A 14 7.11 -5.80 13.01
N SER A 15 6.75 -5.74 11.74
CA SER A 15 5.35 -5.96 11.32
C SER A 15 4.88 -7.35 11.76
N SER A 16 3.81 -7.41 12.54
CA SER A 16 3.24 -8.66 13.04
C SER A 16 2.84 -9.62 11.91
N THR A 17 2.39 -9.12 10.78
CA THR A 17 2.06 -9.93 9.59
C THR A 17 3.28 -10.61 8.99
N LEU A 18 4.44 -9.94 8.95
CA LEU A 18 5.70 -10.52 8.48
C LEU A 18 6.19 -11.60 9.45
N VAL A 19 6.20 -11.31 10.74
CA VAL A 19 6.61 -12.27 11.79
C VAL A 19 5.74 -13.53 11.75
N ILE A 20 4.42 -13.40 11.64
CA ILE A 20 3.50 -14.55 11.52
C ILE A 20 3.80 -15.37 10.26
N ASN A 21 4.07 -14.71 9.13
CA ASN A 21 4.37 -15.41 7.89
C ASN A 21 5.71 -16.17 7.95
N GLU A 22 6.74 -15.59 8.54
CA GLU A 22 8.03 -16.26 8.76
C GLU A 22 7.85 -17.48 9.66
N LYS A 23 7.10 -17.31 10.77
CA LYS A 23 6.77 -18.42 11.67
C LYS A 23 6.01 -19.56 10.98
N ALA A 24 5.04 -19.21 10.13
CA ALA A 24 4.30 -20.20 9.32
C ALA A 24 5.24 -20.97 8.40
N LYS A 25 6.17 -20.30 7.72
CA LYS A 25 7.17 -20.95 6.85
C LYS A 25 8.08 -21.91 7.62
N GLU A 26 8.55 -21.53 8.82
CA GLU A 26 9.35 -22.39 9.69
C GLU A 26 8.59 -23.66 10.09
N LEU A 27 7.33 -23.53 10.50
CA LEU A 27 6.49 -24.67 10.87
C LEU A 27 6.25 -25.61 9.70
N ILE A 28 6.02 -25.11 8.49
CA ILE A 28 5.87 -25.91 7.28
C ILE A 28 7.17 -26.67 6.98
N LYS A 29 8.33 -25.99 7.07
CA LYS A 29 9.63 -26.64 6.88
C LYS A 29 9.90 -27.76 7.90
N SER A 30 9.34 -27.65 9.11
CA SER A 30 9.43 -28.70 10.14
C SER A 30 8.41 -29.84 9.98
N GLY A 31 7.71 -29.89 8.83
CA GLY A 31 6.73 -30.93 8.51
C GLY A 31 5.34 -30.75 9.14
N LYS A 32 5.07 -29.59 9.77
CA LYS A 32 3.76 -29.33 10.38
C LYS A 32 2.77 -28.84 9.33
N LYS A 33 1.52 -29.29 9.43
CA LYS A 33 0.40 -28.77 8.63
C LYS A 33 0.01 -27.39 9.17
N VAL A 34 0.12 -26.36 8.33
CA VAL A 34 -0.20 -24.97 8.71
C VAL A 34 -1.24 -24.40 7.76
N TYR A 35 -2.30 -23.83 8.32
CA TYR A 35 -3.28 -23.05 7.58
C TYR A 35 -2.88 -21.56 7.66
N GLN A 36 -2.55 -20.98 6.50
CA GLN A 36 -2.01 -19.61 6.43
C GLN A 36 -3.12 -18.58 6.29
N PHE A 37 -3.39 -17.83 7.36
CA PHE A 37 -4.33 -16.69 7.38
C PHE A 37 -3.63 -15.36 7.71
N GLY A 38 -2.29 -15.33 7.62
CA GLY A 38 -1.48 -14.16 7.98
C GLY A 38 -1.52 -13.02 6.97
N PHE A 39 -1.81 -13.32 5.69
CA PHE A 39 -1.92 -12.31 4.64
C PHE A 39 -3.29 -12.36 3.97
N GLY A 40 -3.91 -11.20 3.79
CA GLY A 40 -5.09 -11.02 2.94
C GLY A 40 -4.73 -10.96 1.44
N GLN A 41 -3.88 -11.87 0.98
CA GLN A 41 -3.49 -11.92 -0.43
C GLN A 41 -4.52 -12.67 -1.26
N SER A 42 -4.88 -12.10 -2.42
CA SER A 42 -5.79 -12.77 -3.36
C SER A 42 -5.21 -14.13 -3.81
N PRO A 43 -5.99 -15.21 -3.75
CA PRO A 43 -5.57 -16.52 -4.27
C PRO A 43 -5.65 -16.60 -5.80
N PHE A 44 -6.28 -15.63 -6.45
CA PHE A 44 -6.48 -15.63 -7.89
C PHE A 44 -5.24 -15.08 -8.62
N PRO A 45 -4.89 -15.63 -9.79
CA PRO A 45 -3.82 -15.09 -10.62
C PRO A 45 -4.16 -13.67 -11.11
N VAL A 46 -3.13 -12.92 -11.46
CA VAL A 46 -3.32 -11.61 -12.11
C VAL A 46 -4.03 -11.83 -13.45
N PRO A 47 -5.11 -11.08 -13.77
CA PRO A 47 -5.81 -11.22 -15.03
C PRO A 47 -4.88 -11.07 -16.24
N GLY A 48 -5.02 -11.96 -17.24
CA GLY A 48 -4.14 -12.02 -18.40
C GLY A 48 -3.98 -10.69 -19.14
N LYS A 49 -5.07 -9.91 -19.29
CA LYS A 49 -5.02 -8.57 -19.90
C LYS A 49 -4.07 -7.61 -19.16
N ILE A 50 -3.96 -7.70 -17.83
CA ILE A 50 -3.04 -6.86 -17.04
C ILE A 50 -1.60 -7.31 -17.28
N VAL A 51 -1.37 -8.63 -17.29
CA VAL A 51 -0.03 -9.20 -17.56
C VAL A 51 0.43 -8.80 -18.95
N GLU A 52 -0.44 -8.89 -19.97
CA GLU A 52 -0.14 -8.51 -21.34
C GLU A 52 0.14 -7.00 -21.46
N ALA A 53 -0.69 -6.16 -20.85
CA ALA A 53 -0.46 -4.72 -20.80
C ALA A 53 0.89 -4.36 -20.19
N LEU A 54 1.28 -5.02 -19.09
CA LEU A 54 2.59 -4.83 -18.47
C LEU A 54 3.72 -5.21 -19.45
N LYS A 55 3.66 -6.38 -20.07
CA LYS A 55 4.67 -6.83 -21.04
C LYS A 55 4.82 -5.84 -22.22
N ASN A 56 3.70 -5.36 -22.76
CA ASN A 56 3.67 -4.44 -23.89
C ASN A 56 4.15 -3.02 -23.54
N ASN A 57 4.23 -2.67 -22.26
CA ASN A 57 4.67 -1.34 -21.79
C ASN A 57 5.96 -1.36 -20.95
N ALA A 58 6.55 -2.54 -20.72
CA ALA A 58 7.74 -2.68 -19.88
C ALA A 58 8.97 -1.93 -20.42
N HIS A 59 9.03 -1.64 -21.70
CA HIS A 59 10.10 -0.88 -22.36
C HIS A 59 10.02 0.64 -22.12
N LYS A 60 8.89 1.16 -21.65
CA LYS A 60 8.70 2.58 -21.41
C LYS A 60 9.48 3.01 -20.17
N LYS A 61 10.36 3.98 -20.33
CA LYS A 61 11.33 4.42 -19.30
C LYS A 61 11.20 5.89 -18.93
N ASP A 62 10.33 6.63 -19.58
CA ASP A 62 10.23 8.07 -19.40
C ASP A 62 9.64 8.44 -18.02
N TYR A 63 10.13 9.53 -17.45
CA TYR A 63 9.57 10.09 -16.24
C TYR A 63 8.14 10.54 -16.46
N LEU A 64 7.27 10.22 -15.52
CA LEU A 64 5.89 10.68 -15.50
C LEU A 64 5.78 11.97 -14.67
N PRO A 65 4.70 12.75 -14.87
CA PRO A 65 4.34 13.82 -13.94
C PRO A 65 4.26 13.30 -12.50
N ILE A 66 4.61 14.15 -11.52
CA ILE A 66 4.62 13.78 -10.09
C ILE A 66 3.28 13.18 -9.63
N GLN A 67 2.17 13.66 -10.16
CA GLN A 67 0.84 13.13 -9.85
C GLN A 67 0.54 11.78 -10.55
N GLY A 68 1.41 11.29 -11.39
CA GLY A 68 1.22 10.06 -12.18
C GLY A 68 0.62 10.31 -13.56
N LEU A 69 0.44 9.24 -14.32
CA LEU A 69 0.02 9.26 -15.71
C LEU A 69 -1.35 9.96 -15.88
N PRO A 70 -1.45 11.05 -16.67
CA PRO A 70 -2.70 11.83 -16.82
C PRO A 70 -3.89 11.00 -17.29
N GLN A 71 -3.65 10.09 -18.24
CA GLN A 71 -4.68 9.19 -18.78
C GLN A 71 -5.23 8.26 -17.70
N LEU A 72 -4.37 7.73 -16.81
CA LEU A 72 -4.80 6.88 -15.70
C LEU A 72 -5.66 7.67 -14.72
N ARG A 73 -5.24 8.88 -14.36
CA ARG A 73 -6.01 9.77 -13.45
C ARG A 73 -7.39 10.11 -14.03
N GLU A 74 -7.48 10.35 -15.34
CA GLU A 74 -8.76 10.59 -16.00
C GLU A 74 -9.68 9.37 -15.98
N VAL A 75 -9.15 8.17 -16.24
CA VAL A 75 -9.92 6.92 -16.16
C VAL A 75 -10.40 6.67 -14.74
N ILE A 76 -9.56 6.93 -13.71
CA ILE A 76 -9.95 6.80 -12.30
C ILE A 76 -11.07 7.80 -11.95
N SER A 77 -10.99 9.06 -12.40
CA SER A 77 -12.04 10.05 -12.22
C SER A 77 -13.40 9.56 -12.76
N LYS A 78 -13.42 9.07 -13.99
CA LYS A 78 -14.62 8.50 -14.63
C LYS A 78 -15.15 7.26 -13.89
N TYR A 79 -14.24 6.39 -13.46
CA TYR A 79 -14.59 5.20 -12.69
C TYR A 79 -15.24 5.53 -11.34
N LEU A 80 -14.66 6.48 -10.61
CA LEU A 80 -15.19 6.92 -9.33
C LEU A 80 -16.58 7.54 -9.48
N LEU A 81 -16.77 8.41 -10.47
CA LEU A 81 -18.08 8.99 -10.78
C LEU A 81 -19.13 7.90 -11.03
N LYS A 82 -18.79 6.90 -11.86
CA LYS A 82 -19.70 5.80 -12.17
C LYS A 82 -20.03 4.94 -10.94
N LYS A 83 -19.03 4.71 -10.07
CA LYS A 83 -19.17 3.80 -8.93
C LYS A 83 -19.80 4.42 -7.70
N THR A 84 -19.50 5.68 -7.42
CA THR A 84 -19.89 6.36 -6.17
C THR A 84 -20.87 7.51 -6.38
N GLY A 85 -21.11 7.92 -7.64
CA GLY A 85 -21.87 9.13 -7.96
C GLY A 85 -21.14 10.43 -7.69
N SER A 86 -19.93 10.38 -7.10
CA SER A 86 -19.15 11.57 -6.75
C SER A 86 -18.09 11.87 -7.82
N HIS A 87 -18.01 13.12 -8.25
CA HIS A 87 -17.03 13.58 -9.22
C HIS A 87 -15.75 14.06 -8.52
N PHE A 88 -14.66 13.39 -8.84
CA PHE A 88 -13.31 13.80 -8.45
C PHE A 88 -12.54 14.16 -9.72
N PRO A 89 -12.24 15.44 -9.97
CA PRO A 89 -11.47 15.85 -11.14
C PRO A 89 -10.06 15.22 -11.11
N LYS A 90 -9.50 14.92 -12.26
CA LYS A 90 -8.19 14.25 -12.38
C LYS A 90 -7.07 15.01 -11.68
N GLU A 91 -7.21 16.31 -11.49
CA GLU A 91 -6.29 17.18 -10.78
C GLU A 91 -6.21 16.85 -9.28
N ASN A 92 -7.27 16.28 -8.72
CA ASN A 92 -7.36 15.86 -7.31
C ASN A 92 -6.96 14.38 -7.12
N ILE A 93 -6.38 13.73 -8.13
CA ILE A 93 -5.96 12.33 -8.07
C ILE A 93 -4.44 12.25 -8.18
N ILE A 94 -3.83 11.55 -7.25
CA ILE A 94 -2.40 11.24 -7.23
C ILE A 94 -2.23 9.73 -7.29
N ILE A 95 -1.33 9.25 -8.16
CA ILE A 95 -0.97 7.84 -8.27
C ILE A 95 0.27 7.58 -7.42
N THR A 96 0.18 6.61 -6.54
CA THR A 96 1.27 6.21 -5.65
C THR A 96 1.56 4.72 -5.79
N PRO A 97 2.76 4.24 -5.40
CA PRO A 97 3.06 2.80 -5.33
C PRO A 97 2.31 2.11 -4.19
N GLY A 98 0.98 2.12 -4.26
CA GLY A 98 0.09 1.57 -3.26
C GLY A 98 -0.37 2.57 -2.19
N SER A 99 -1.48 2.22 -1.52
CA SER A 99 -2.12 3.07 -0.50
C SER A 99 -1.27 3.33 0.74
N LYS A 100 -0.33 2.47 1.08
CA LYS A 100 0.58 2.67 2.21
C LYS A 100 1.42 3.93 2.07
N GLU A 101 1.98 4.15 0.88
CA GLU A 101 2.77 5.35 0.60
C GLU A 101 1.89 6.58 0.58
N ALA A 102 0.72 6.50 -0.06
CA ALA A 102 -0.25 7.59 -0.06
C ALA A 102 -0.59 8.05 1.36
N MET A 103 -0.83 7.12 2.27
CA MET A 103 -1.12 7.41 3.67
C MET A 103 0.05 8.05 4.39
N LEU A 104 1.27 7.52 4.21
CA LEU A 104 2.47 8.13 4.79
C LEU A 104 2.65 9.57 4.31
N LEU A 105 2.48 9.82 3.01
CA LEU A 105 2.56 11.17 2.44
C LEU A 105 1.49 12.09 3.02
N MET A 106 0.27 11.59 3.22
CA MET A 106 -0.80 12.35 3.89
C MET A 106 -0.42 12.71 5.32
N HIS A 107 0.12 11.76 6.10
CA HIS A 107 0.57 12.04 7.47
C HIS A 107 1.72 13.05 7.53
N VAL A 108 2.64 13.01 6.57
CA VAL A 108 3.74 13.98 6.48
C VAL A 108 3.23 15.38 6.08
N ALA A 109 2.24 15.45 5.21
CA ALA A 109 1.72 16.71 4.68
C ALA A 109 0.67 17.38 5.60
N PHE A 110 -0.04 16.59 6.42
CA PHE A 110 -1.12 17.06 7.25
C PHE A 110 -0.62 17.42 8.65
N ASN A 111 -1.01 18.61 9.12
CA ASN A 111 -0.73 19.06 10.48
C ASN A 111 -2.02 19.02 11.31
N GLY A 112 -2.20 17.95 12.09
CA GLY A 112 -3.41 17.76 12.89
C GLY A 112 -3.38 16.44 13.65
N GLU A 113 -4.46 16.16 14.35
CA GLU A 113 -4.67 14.91 15.07
C GLU A 113 -5.24 13.83 14.14
N ILE A 114 -4.85 12.57 14.39
CA ILE A 114 -5.29 11.40 13.63
C ILE A 114 -6.08 10.49 14.55
N ILE A 115 -7.31 10.19 14.17
CA ILE A 115 -8.16 9.22 14.87
C ILE A 115 -8.08 7.88 14.14
N LEU A 116 -7.59 6.85 14.82
CA LEU A 116 -7.52 5.49 14.32
C LEU A 116 -8.58 4.62 15.00
N PRO A 117 -9.67 4.24 14.30
CA PRO A 117 -10.63 3.30 14.86
C PRO A 117 -10.01 1.90 15.01
N ALA A 118 -10.25 1.24 16.14
CA ALA A 118 -9.77 -0.11 16.39
C ALA A 118 -10.94 -1.13 16.24
N PRO A 119 -10.67 -2.34 15.68
CA PRO A 119 -9.38 -2.80 15.14
C PRO A 119 -9.06 -2.19 13.78
N SER A 120 -7.78 -1.92 13.51
CA SER A 120 -7.33 -1.34 12.25
C SER A 120 -6.10 -2.06 11.70
N TRP A 121 -5.71 -1.69 10.47
CA TRP A 121 -4.51 -2.24 9.84
C TRP A 121 -3.25 -1.91 10.62
N VAL A 122 -2.38 -2.89 10.82
CA VAL A 122 -1.16 -2.80 11.65
C VAL A 122 -0.15 -1.71 11.25
N SER A 123 -0.29 -1.13 10.07
CA SER A 123 0.62 -0.07 9.60
C SER A 123 0.12 1.34 9.91
N TYR A 124 -1.13 1.54 10.33
CA TYR A 124 -1.69 2.88 10.54
C TYR A 124 -1.06 3.59 11.72
N GLU A 125 -1.01 2.94 12.87
CA GLU A 125 -0.38 3.48 14.06
C GLU A 125 1.10 3.82 13.84
N PRO A 126 1.97 2.92 13.31
CA PRO A 126 3.36 3.24 13.04
C PRO A 126 3.58 4.40 12.06
N GLN A 127 2.65 4.66 11.16
CA GLN A 127 2.73 5.78 10.22
C GLN A 127 2.26 7.10 10.83
N ALA A 128 1.42 7.04 11.86
CA ALA A 128 0.89 8.21 12.55
C ALA A 128 1.83 8.74 13.66
N CYS A 129 2.92 8.03 14.00
CA CYS A 129 3.86 8.35 15.09
C CYS A 129 5.03 9.30 14.62
#